data_0e610836ff3459f10ed0ab7e730fb6c2
#
_entry.id   0e610836ff3459f10ed0ab7e730fb6c2
#
_cell.length_a   1.000
_cell.length_b   1.000
_cell.length_c   1.000
_cell.angle_alpha   90.00
_cell.angle_beta   90.00
_cell.angle_gamma   90.00
#
_symmetry.space_group_name_H-M   'P 1'
#
loop_
_entity.id
_entity.type
_entity.pdbx_description
1 polymer ?
#
loop_
_entity_poly.entity_id
_entity_poly.type
_entity_poly.pdbx_seq_one_letter_code
_entity_poly.pdbx_strand_id
1 'polypeptide(L)'
;MSESKKYPMTDWTFEYSPESFSSTETDFAIDVCNAVIDVWQPSADNKAIINLPATVECAGPNVFADQVETFCKGVKQRENIIISIHTHNDRGCAVAAAEMAILAGADRIEGTLMGNGERTGNMDLITMAMNLYSQGIDPELDLSIADEVVATVEECTQIKTHPRHPWFGELVYTAFSGSHQDAIKKCL
;
A
#
# COMPACT_ATOMS: atom_id res chain seq x y z
N MET A 1 -21.23 -6.15 -13.46
CA MET A 1 -21.28 -6.41 -14.92
C MET A 1 -22.55 -5.90 -15.62
N SER A 2 -23.77 -5.97 -15.04
CA SER A 2 -24.96 -5.37 -15.68
C SER A 2 -24.92 -3.84 -15.69
N GLU A 3 -24.39 -3.22 -14.64
CA GLU A 3 -24.27 -1.77 -14.55
C GLU A 3 -23.23 -1.19 -15.53
N SER A 4 -22.08 -1.84 -15.70
CA SER A 4 -21.03 -1.37 -16.61
C SER A 4 -21.53 -1.29 -18.07
N LYS A 5 -22.44 -2.20 -18.47
CA LYS A 5 -23.06 -2.19 -19.81
C LYS A 5 -23.94 -0.96 -20.10
N LYS A 6 -24.41 -0.28 -19.05
CA LYS A 6 -25.20 0.96 -19.18
C LYS A 6 -24.36 2.18 -19.56
N TYR A 7 -23.04 2.09 -19.35
CA TYR A 7 -22.10 3.19 -19.56
C TYR A 7 -20.95 2.75 -20.46
N PRO A 8 -21.21 2.51 -21.76
CA PRO A 8 -20.23 1.92 -22.68
C PRO A 8 -19.04 2.84 -23.00
N MET A 9 -19.11 4.12 -22.64
CA MET A 9 -18.02 5.10 -22.83
C MET A 9 -17.12 5.22 -21.60
N THR A 10 -17.37 4.44 -20.54
CA THR A 10 -16.58 4.44 -19.31
C THR A 10 -15.69 3.20 -19.30
N ASP A 11 -14.39 3.41 -19.08
CA ASP A 11 -13.46 2.33 -18.83
C ASP A 11 -13.66 1.81 -17.40
N TRP A 12 -13.98 0.51 -17.29
CA TRP A 12 -14.27 -0.14 -16.02
C TRP A 12 -13.17 -1.09 -15.64
N THR A 13 -12.57 -0.87 -14.47
CA THR A 13 -11.71 -1.86 -13.81
C THR A 13 -12.42 -2.38 -12.57
N PHE A 14 -12.62 -3.69 -12.49
CA PHE A 14 -13.23 -4.31 -11.32
C PHE A 14 -12.18 -4.58 -10.25
N GLU A 15 -12.53 -4.28 -9.01
CA GLU A 15 -11.73 -4.59 -7.84
C GLU A 15 -12.54 -5.41 -6.84
N TYR A 16 -11.94 -6.46 -6.29
CA TYR A 16 -12.49 -7.27 -5.21
C TYR A 16 -11.49 -7.35 -4.06
N SER A 17 -11.97 -7.05 -2.85
CA SER A 17 -11.20 -7.11 -1.62
C SER A 17 -11.77 -8.21 -0.72
N PRO A 18 -11.12 -9.38 -0.58
CA PRO A 18 -11.48 -10.38 0.42
C PRO A 18 -11.10 -9.87 1.81
N GLU A 19 -12.02 -9.16 2.45
CA GLU A 19 -11.79 -8.58 3.77
C GLU A 19 -11.33 -9.62 4.79
N SER A 20 -10.46 -9.20 5.71
CA SER A 20 -9.80 -10.07 6.69
C SER A 20 -8.85 -11.11 6.07
N PHE A 21 -8.31 -10.87 4.88
CA PHE A 21 -7.39 -11.80 4.21
C PHE A 21 -6.25 -12.25 5.13
N SER A 22 -5.60 -11.32 5.86
CA SER A 22 -4.47 -11.62 6.74
C SER A 22 -4.80 -12.55 7.92
N SER A 23 -6.08 -12.76 8.22
CA SER A 23 -6.57 -13.65 9.30
C SER A 23 -7.49 -14.77 8.79
N THR A 24 -7.49 -14.98 7.46
CA THR A 24 -8.26 -16.04 6.79
C THR A 24 -7.29 -17.10 6.26
N GLU A 25 -7.72 -18.33 6.20
CA GLU A 25 -6.95 -19.42 5.58
C GLU A 25 -6.69 -19.06 4.11
N THR A 26 -5.42 -19.08 3.70
CA THR A 26 -5.00 -18.61 2.37
C THR A 26 -5.66 -19.42 1.25
N ASP A 27 -5.82 -20.74 1.42
CA ASP A 27 -6.48 -21.60 0.43
C ASP A 27 -7.94 -21.20 0.21
N PHE A 28 -8.67 -20.89 1.31
CA PHE A 28 -10.05 -20.41 1.21
C PHE A 28 -10.13 -19.05 0.51
N ALA A 29 -9.23 -18.14 0.82
CA ALA A 29 -9.15 -16.83 0.14
C ALA A 29 -8.89 -17.00 -1.38
N ILE A 30 -8.01 -17.93 -1.76
CA ILE A 30 -7.73 -18.28 -3.16
C ILE A 30 -8.99 -18.81 -3.83
N ASP A 31 -9.71 -19.72 -3.19
CA ASP A 31 -10.94 -20.31 -3.75
C ASP A 31 -12.03 -19.24 -3.99
N VAL A 32 -12.24 -18.35 -3.03
CA VAL A 32 -13.21 -17.25 -3.15
C VAL A 32 -12.80 -16.31 -4.30
N CYS A 33 -11.54 -15.91 -4.37
CA CYS A 33 -11.05 -15.01 -5.43
C CYS A 33 -11.13 -15.69 -6.81
N ASN A 34 -10.81 -16.97 -6.90
CA ASN A 34 -10.96 -17.76 -8.12
C ASN A 34 -12.41 -17.80 -8.61
N ALA A 35 -13.39 -17.90 -7.69
CA ALA A 35 -14.82 -17.83 -8.06
C ALA A 35 -15.20 -16.45 -8.59
N VAL A 36 -14.64 -15.36 -8.04
CA VAL A 36 -14.84 -14.00 -8.55
C VAL A 36 -14.23 -13.85 -9.95
N ILE A 37 -12.99 -14.32 -10.15
CA ILE A 37 -12.30 -14.30 -11.43
C ILE A 37 -13.07 -15.08 -12.50
N ASP A 38 -13.63 -16.24 -12.13
CA ASP A 38 -14.46 -17.06 -13.03
C ASP A 38 -15.73 -16.33 -13.49
N VAL A 39 -16.26 -15.40 -12.70
CA VAL A 39 -17.41 -14.54 -13.08
C VAL A 39 -16.98 -13.34 -13.90
N TRP A 40 -15.87 -12.70 -13.53
CA TRP A 40 -15.43 -11.45 -14.17
C TRP A 40 -14.71 -11.67 -15.51
N GLN A 41 -14.05 -12.83 -15.66
CA GLN A 41 -13.32 -13.20 -16.87
C GLN A 41 -12.33 -12.09 -17.30
N PRO A 42 -11.37 -11.72 -16.45
CA PRO A 42 -10.37 -10.72 -16.81
C PRO A 42 -9.53 -11.18 -18.00
N SER A 43 -8.93 -10.22 -18.70
CA SER A 43 -8.04 -10.48 -19.83
C SER A 43 -6.81 -9.60 -19.74
N ALA A 44 -5.82 -9.84 -20.61
CA ALA A 44 -4.62 -9.01 -20.67
C ALA A 44 -4.93 -7.52 -20.95
N ASP A 45 -5.96 -7.25 -21.73
CA ASP A 45 -6.38 -5.88 -22.10
C ASP A 45 -7.33 -5.25 -21.07
N ASN A 46 -7.93 -6.06 -20.20
CA ASN A 46 -8.84 -5.59 -19.14
C ASN A 46 -8.64 -6.42 -17.88
N LYS A 47 -7.59 -6.10 -17.15
CA LYS A 47 -7.25 -6.78 -15.91
C LYS A 47 -8.23 -6.44 -14.80
N ALA A 48 -8.46 -7.39 -13.90
CA ALA A 48 -9.14 -7.14 -12.63
C ALA A 48 -8.14 -6.95 -11.51
N ILE A 49 -8.54 -6.24 -10.46
CA ILE A 49 -7.75 -6.06 -9.25
C ILE A 49 -8.29 -7.01 -8.17
N ILE A 50 -7.37 -7.76 -7.55
CA ILE A 50 -7.64 -8.47 -6.29
C ILE A 50 -6.81 -7.78 -5.22
N ASN A 51 -7.49 -7.14 -4.29
CA ASN A 51 -6.86 -6.37 -3.23
C ASN A 51 -6.83 -7.19 -1.94
N LEU A 52 -5.63 -7.48 -1.42
CA LEU A 52 -5.41 -8.33 -0.26
C LEU A 52 -5.22 -7.47 1.00
N PRO A 53 -6.26 -7.30 1.85
CA PRO A 53 -6.14 -6.44 3.01
C PRO A 53 -5.57 -7.17 4.23
N ALA A 54 -4.60 -6.56 4.88
CA ALA A 54 -4.36 -6.78 6.29
C ALA A 54 -5.33 -5.88 7.07
N THR A 55 -6.61 -6.30 7.11
CA THR A 55 -7.71 -5.54 7.73
C THR A 55 -7.40 -5.17 9.18
N VAL A 56 -6.75 -6.07 9.89
CA VAL A 56 -6.03 -5.82 11.14
C VAL A 56 -4.63 -6.40 10.99
N GLU A 57 -3.62 -5.71 11.45
CA GLU A 57 -2.23 -6.19 11.43
C GLU A 57 -2.03 -7.29 12.49
N CYS A 58 -2.41 -8.53 12.15
CA CYS A 58 -2.42 -9.67 13.07
C CYS A 58 -1.05 -10.30 13.28
N ALA A 59 -0.15 -10.20 12.29
CA ALA A 59 1.13 -10.90 12.28
C ALA A 59 2.29 -9.99 11.85
N GLY A 60 3.50 -10.50 11.86
CA GLY A 60 4.66 -9.78 11.34
C GLY A 60 4.63 -9.63 9.81
N PRO A 61 5.36 -8.63 9.26
CA PRO A 61 5.42 -8.37 7.83
C PRO A 61 5.81 -9.57 6.98
N ASN A 62 6.73 -10.39 7.48
CA ASN A 62 7.19 -11.63 6.82
C ASN A 62 6.06 -12.66 6.67
N VAL A 63 5.22 -12.83 7.71
CA VAL A 63 4.09 -13.76 7.65
C VAL A 63 3.05 -13.31 6.63
N PHE A 64 2.75 -12.00 6.59
CA PHE A 64 1.86 -11.43 5.59
C PHE A 64 2.42 -11.61 4.17
N ALA A 65 3.72 -11.39 3.98
CA ALA A 65 4.39 -11.60 2.69
C ALA A 65 4.32 -13.08 2.26
N ASP A 66 4.51 -14.03 3.17
CA ASP A 66 4.36 -15.48 2.88
C ASP A 66 2.93 -15.82 2.43
N GLN A 67 1.90 -15.19 3.03
CA GLN A 67 0.51 -15.33 2.60
C GLN A 67 0.30 -14.77 1.18
N VAL A 68 0.85 -13.58 0.90
CA VAL A 68 0.78 -12.95 -0.43
C VAL A 68 1.49 -13.82 -1.49
N GLU A 69 2.68 -14.33 -1.20
CA GLU A 69 3.41 -15.22 -2.11
C GLU A 69 2.61 -16.50 -2.40
N THR A 70 2.05 -17.10 -1.37
CA THR A 70 1.21 -18.30 -1.48
C THR A 70 -0.04 -18.01 -2.34
N PHE A 71 -0.69 -16.87 -2.10
CA PHE A 71 -1.82 -16.42 -2.89
C PHE A 71 -1.44 -16.22 -4.36
N CYS A 72 -0.35 -15.51 -4.64
CA CYS A 72 0.15 -15.27 -6.00
C CYS A 72 0.44 -16.57 -6.77
N LYS A 73 0.90 -17.61 -6.07
CA LYS A 73 1.18 -18.93 -6.67
C LYS A 73 -0.07 -19.77 -6.89
N GLY A 74 -1.12 -19.57 -6.09
CA GLY A 74 -2.33 -20.40 -6.11
C GLY A 74 -3.50 -19.82 -6.91
N VAL A 75 -3.53 -18.49 -7.13
CA VAL A 75 -4.62 -17.84 -7.84
C VAL A 75 -4.58 -18.14 -9.34
N LYS A 76 -5.76 -18.34 -9.96
CA LYS A 76 -5.90 -18.55 -11.40
C LYS A 76 -5.63 -17.26 -12.19
N GLN A 77 -5.22 -17.40 -13.44
CA GLN A 77 -5.06 -16.28 -14.36
C GLN A 77 -4.23 -15.11 -13.79
N ARG A 78 -3.16 -15.42 -13.06
CA ARG A 78 -2.30 -14.44 -12.39
C ARG A 78 -1.87 -13.30 -13.33
N GLU A 79 -1.65 -13.60 -14.61
CA GLU A 79 -1.25 -12.65 -15.65
C GLU A 79 -2.34 -11.64 -16.02
N ASN A 80 -3.60 -11.98 -15.76
CA ASN A 80 -4.77 -11.15 -16.07
C ASN A 80 -5.30 -10.39 -14.85
N ILE A 81 -4.63 -10.48 -13.71
CA ILE A 81 -5.02 -9.77 -12.49
C ILE A 81 -3.88 -8.91 -11.96
N ILE A 82 -4.26 -7.86 -11.25
CA ILE A 82 -3.36 -7.00 -10.49
C ILE A 82 -3.56 -7.36 -9.01
N ILE A 83 -2.52 -7.84 -8.36
CA ILE A 83 -2.54 -8.06 -6.91
C ILE A 83 -2.22 -6.75 -6.22
N SER A 84 -3.20 -6.21 -5.52
CA SER A 84 -3.08 -4.98 -4.73
C SER A 84 -2.96 -5.32 -3.25
N ILE A 85 -2.26 -4.49 -2.50
CA ILE A 85 -2.03 -4.66 -1.07
C ILE A 85 -2.59 -3.46 -0.32
N HIS A 86 -3.33 -3.75 0.77
CA HIS A 86 -3.92 -2.76 1.64
C HIS A 86 -3.60 -3.09 3.09
N THR A 87 -2.61 -2.44 3.68
CA THR A 87 -2.18 -2.73 5.05
C THR A 87 -2.61 -1.65 6.04
N HIS A 88 -2.99 -2.09 7.26
CA HIS A 88 -3.21 -1.23 8.43
C HIS A 88 -2.00 -1.27 9.37
N ASN A 89 -1.95 -0.32 10.30
CA ASN A 89 -0.75 -0.01 11.09
C ASN A 89 -0.92 -0.35 12.59
N ASP A 90 -1.70 -1.38 12.92
CA ASP A 90 -2.04 -1.73 14.32
C ASP A 90 -0.80 -2.07 15.16
N ARG A 91 0.24 -2.62 14.54
CA ARG A 91 1.52 -2.98 15.16
C ARG A 91 2.68 -2.05 14.77
N GLY A 92 2.39 -1.00 13.96
CA GLY A 92 3.39 -0.06 13.49
C GLY A 92 4.24 -0.59 12.32
N CYS A 93 3.81 -1.63 11.61
CA CYS A 93 4.59 -2.27 10.54
C CYS A 93 3.91 -2.20 9.16
N ALA A 94 2.88 -1.38 8.96
CA ALA A 94 2.12 -1.35 7.71
C ALA A 94 3.00 -1.11 6.47
N VAL A 95 3.95 -0.17 6.53
CA VAL A 95 4.88 0.12 5.43
C VAL A 95 5.79 -1.09 5.17
N ALA A 96 6.39 -1.67 6.22
CA ALA A 96 7.25 -2.84 6.08
C ALA A 96 6.50 -4.04 5.51
N ALA A 97 5.23 -4.25 5.90
CA ALA A 97 4.40 -5.30 5.35
C ALA A 97 4.11 -5.08 3.86
N ALA A 98 3.87 -3.84 3.44
CA ALA A 98 3.67 -3.49 2.03
C ALA A 98 4.95 -3.68 1.20
N GLU A 99 6.12 -3.25 1.70
CA GLU A 99 7.41 -3.48 1.04
C GLU A 99 7.68 -4.97 0.83
N MET A 100 7.49 -5.78 1.86
CA MET A 100 7.70 -7.22 1.77
C MET A 100 6.67 -7.90 0.85
N ALA A 101 5.43 -7.40 0.80
CA ALA A 101 4.41 -7.93 -0.10
C ALA A 101 4.75 -7.67 -1.59
N ILE A 102 5.37 -6.51 -1.92
CA ILE A 102 5.91 -6.28 -3.27
C ILE A 102 6.96 -7.34 -3.62
N LEU A 103 7.90 -7.59 -2.72
CA LEU A 103 8.92 -8.62 -2.93
C LEU A 103 8.33 -10.03 -3.06
N ALA A 104 7.16 -10.26 -2.46
CA ALA A 104 6.40 -11.51 -2.54
C ALA A 104 5.54 -11.65 -3.81
N GLY A 105 5.50 -10.63 -4.68
CA GLY A 105 4.85 -10.70 -5.98
C GLY A 105 3.59 -9.84 -6.13
N ALA A 106 3.33 -8.89 -5.23
CA ALA A 106 2.27 -7.89 -5.42
C ALA A 106 2.66 -6.88 -6.51
N ASP A 107 1.65 -6.35 -7.21
CA ASP A 107 1.82 -5.43 -8.33
C ASP A 107 1.48 -3.98 -7.95
N ARG A 108 0.64 -3.77 -6.93
CA ARG A 108 0.07 -2.48 -6.56
C ARG A 108 -0.03 -2.36 -5.05
N ILE A 109 0.04 -1.14 -4.55
CA ILE A 109 -0.14 -0.83 -3.13
C ILE A 109 -1.20 0.26 -2.98
N GLU A 110 -2.01 0.12 -1.95
CA GLU A 110 -2.95 1.12 -1.47
C GLU A 110 -2.55 1.63 -0.11
N GLY A 111 -2.79 2.89 0.13
CA GLY A 111 -2.53 3.53 1.41
C GLY A 111 -3.14 4.91 1.46
N THR A 112 -2.75 5.68 2.45
CA THR A 112 -3.24 7.04 2.66
C THR A 112 -2.09 8.00 2.88
N LEU A 113 -2.31 9.26 2.56
CA LEU A 113 -1.33 10.30 2.84
C LEU A 113 -1.14 10.44 4.37
N MET A 114 0.10 10.42 4.80
CA MET A 114 0.51 10.48 6.21
C MET A 114 -0.05 9.34 7.08
N GLY A 115 -0.49 8.24 6.45
CA GLY A 115 -1.03 7.07 7.17
C GLY A 115 -2.38 7.31 7.84
N ASN A 116 -3.11 8.36 7.46
CA ASN A 116 -4.44 8.62 8.03
C ASN A 116 -5.41 7.47 7.72
N GLY A 117 -6.20 7.06 8.70
CA GLY A 117 -7.14 5.97 8.53
C GLY A 117 -7.77 5.53 9.84
N GLU A 118 -8.34 4.34 9.84
CA GLU A 118 -8.96 3.77 11.03
C GLU A 118 -7.92 3.38 12.09
N ARG A 119 -8.30 3.45 13.35
CA ARG A 119 -7.50 3.02 14.52
C ARG A 119 -6.13 3.73 14.56
N THR A 120 -5.05 3.00 14.30
CA THR A 120 -3.66 3.51 14.27
C THR A 120 -3.23 3.99 12.88
N GLY A 121 -4.13 3.92 11.90
CA GLY A 121 -3.93 4.37 10.54
C GLY A 121 -3.70 3.23 9.53
N ASN A 122 -3.59 3.65 8.29
CA ASN A 122 -3.25 2.81 7.14
C ASN A 122 -1.75 2.88 6.83
N MET A 123 -1.31 2.13 5.86
CA MET A 123 0.01 2.28 5.28
C MET A 123 0.19 3.71 4.74
N ASP A 124 1.27 4.35 5.16
CA ASP A 124 1.61 5.71 4.72
C ASP A 124 2.24 5.69 3.32
N LEU A 125 1.50 6.20 2.34
CA LEU A 125 1.94 6.29 0.95
C LEU A 125 3.22 7.12 0.78
N ILE A 126 3.36 8.18 1.56
CA ILE A 126 4.54 9.05 1.48
C ILE A 126 5.79 8.29 1.91
N THR A 127 5.73 7.64 3.07
CA THR A 127 6.85 6.84 3.57
C THR A 127 7.18 5.70 2.59
N MET A 128 6.17 5.03 2.05
CA MET A 128 6.36 3.95 1.07
C MET A 128 7.03 4.44 -0.20
N ALA A 129 6.54 5.55 -0.78
CA ALA A 129 7.11 6.13 -1.99
C ALA A 129 8.57 6.57 -1.79
N MET A 130 8.87 7.22 -0.68
CA MET A 130 10.22 7.66 -0.36
C MET A 130 11.16 6.49 -0.06
N ASN A 131 10.66 5.42 0.53
CA ASN A 131 11.44 4.19 0.73
C ASN A 131 11.80 3.56 -0.62
N LEU A 132 10.86 3.45 -1.57
CA LEU A 132 11.14 2.98 -2.94
C LEU A 132 12.18 3.87 -3.63
N TYR A 133 11.99 5.19 -3.56
CA TYR A 133 12.92 6.15 -4.15
C TYR A 133 14.34 6.00 -3.58
N SER A 134 14.47 5.79 -2.28
CA SER A 134 15.77 5.55 -1.62
C SER A 134 16.50 4.30 -2.10
N GLN A 135 15.77 3.37 -2.72
CA GLN A 135 16.32 2.15 -3.34
C GLN A 135 16.49 2.29 -4.86
N GLY A 136 16.30 3.50 -5.40
CA GLY A 136 16.43 3.77 -6.83
C GLY A 136 15.22 3.35 -7.67
N ILE A 137 14.08 3.12 -7.04
CA ILE A 137 12.80 2.82 -7.71
C ILE A 137 11.97 4.10 -7.74
N ASP A 138 11.68 4.61 -8.93
CA ASP A 138 10.82 5.78 -9.10
C ASP A 138 9.36 5.41 -8.76
N PRO A 139 8.76 6.02 -7.74
CA PRO A 139 7.35 5.77 -7.40
C PRO A 139 6.37 6.46 -8.35
N GLU A 140 6.86 7.21 -9.34
CA GLU A 140 6.07 8.01 -10.28
C GLU A 140 5.15 9.05 -9.59
N LEU A 141 5.58 9.53 -8.42
CA LEU A 141 4.88 10.55 -7.63
C LEU A 141 5.77 11.78 -7.47
N ASP A 142 5.21 12.97 -7.70
CA ASP A 142 5.88 14.23 -7.41
C ASP A 142 5.70 14.59 -5.92
N LEU A 143 6.75 14.36 -5.13
CA LEU A 143 6.78 14.68 -3.71
C LEU A 143 7.61 15.95 -3.42
N SER A 144 7.96 16.74 -4.44
CA SER A 144 8.67 18.02 -4.27
C SER A 144 7.83 19.07 -3.52
N ILE A 145 6.50 18.88 -3.49
CA ILE A 145 5.54 19.73 -2.78
C ILE A 145 5.19 19.20 -1.37
N ALA A 146 6.15 18.56 -0.70
CA ALA A 146 5.96 17.91 0.60
C ALA A 146 5.23 18.79 1.64
N ASP A 147 5.64 20.04 1.76
CA ASP A 147 5.05 20.97 2.74
C ASP A 147 3.57 21.26 2.45
N GLU A 148 3.19 21.35 1.16
CA GLU A 148 1.80 21.54 0.74
C GLU A 148 0.96 20.30 1.03
N VAL A 149 1.52 19.10 0.81
CA VAL A 149 0.85 17.82 1.12
C VAL A 149 0.58 17.73 2.61
N VAL A 150 1.58 17.97 3.46
CA VAL A 150 1.42 17.96 4.92
C VAL A 150 0.37 18.97 5.36
N ALA A 151 0.47 20.22 4.92
CA ALA A 151 -0.47 21.28 5.28
C ALA A 151 -1.91 20.93 4.88
N THR A 152 -2.11 20.40 3.68
CA THR A 152 -3.44 20.01 3.17
C THR A 152 -4.02 18.86 3.98
N VAL A 153 -3.23 17.83 4.29
CA VAL A 153 -3.68 16.69 5.09
C VAL A 153 -4.05 17.14 6.50
N GLU A 154 -3.24 17.98 7.13
CA GLU A 154 -3.52 18.52 8.46
C GLU A 154 -4.79 19.39 8.50
N GLU A 155 -5.00 20.20 7.45
CA GLU A 155 -6.21 21.02 7.33
C GLU A 155 -7.46 20.14 7.19
N CYS A 156 -7.40 19.15 6.31
CA CYS A 156 -8.55 18.28 6.03
C CYS A 156 -8.89 17.34 7.19
N THR A 157 -7.89 16.80 7.86
CA THR A 157 -8.08 15.78 8.92
C THR A 157 -8.17 16.39 10.31
N GLN A 158 -7.68 17.61 10.51
CA GLN A 158 -7.49 18.26 11.83
C GLN A 158 -6.55 17.46 12.75
N ILE A 159 -5.69 16.59 12.16
CA ILE A 159 -4.69 15.79 12.88
C ILE A 159 -3.31 16.29 12.47
N LYS A 160 -2.51 16.66 13.46
CA LYS A 160 -1.14 17.11 13.23
C LYS A 160 -0.21 15.95 12.90
N THR A 161 0.62 16.14 11.89
CA THR A 161 1.69 15.22 11.55
C THR A 161 2.68 15.13 12.73
N HIS A 162 3.08 13.91 13.08
CA HIS A 162 4.02 13.75 14.18
C HIS A 162 5.38 14.39 13.82
N PRO A 163 6.01 15.19 14.69
CA PRO A 163 7.26 15.87 14.37
C PRO A 163 8.42 14.95 13.95
N ARG A 164 8.37 13.68 14.31
CA ARG A 164 9.31 12.62 13.91
C ARG A 164 8.73 11.69 12.85
N HIS A 165 7.78 12.17 12.06
CA HIS A 165 7.26 11.39 10.92
C HIS A 165 8.42 11.10 9.94
N PRO A 166 8.57 9.85 9.45
CA PRO A 166 9.58 9.54 8.45
C PRO A 166 9.47 10.48 7.24
N TRP A 167 10.60 10.97 6.78
CA TRP A 167 10.77 11.85 5.62
C TRP A 167 10.19 13.27 5.75
N PHE A 168 8.97 13.46 6.31
CA PHE A 168 8.23 14.73 6.28
C PHE A 168 7.98 15.37 7.65
N GLY A 169 8.50 14.79 8.73
CA GLY A 169 8.38 15.38 10.06
C GLY A 169 9.31 16.60 10.22
N GLU A 170 8.89 17.58 11.00
CA GLU A 170 9.65 18.82 11.28
C GLU A 170 11.09 18.57 11.78
N LEU A 171 11.32 17.41 12.41
CA LEU A 171 12.61 17.06 12.99
C LEU A 171 13.52 16.23 12.06
N VAL A 172 13.14 16.00 10.81
CA VAL A 172 13.90 15.17 9.86
C VAL A 172 15.33 15.70 9.67
N TYR A 173 15.50 17.02 9.64
CA TYR A 173 16.82 17.68 9.50
C TYR A 173 17.44 18.08 10.83
N THR A 174 16.89 17.65 11.96
CA THR A 174 17.38 18.04 13.28
C THR A 174 18.35 17.01 13.82
N ALA A 175 19.55 17.45 14.16
CA ALA A 175 20.58 16.65 14.83
C ALA A 175 21.04 17.31 16.11
N PHE A 176 21.25 16.51 17.15
CA PHE A 176 21.69 16.98 18.48
C PHE A 176 23.16 16.70 18.75
N SER A 177 23.79 15.77 18.04
CA SER A 177 25.24 15.50 18.17
C SER A 177 26.04 16.26 17.12
N GLY A 178 27.22 16.72 17.48
CA GLY A 178 28.09 17.50 16.59
C GLY A 178 28.51 16.73 15.32
N SER A 179 28.70 15.42 15.41
CA SER A 179 29.01 14.56 14.26
C SER A 179 27.85 14.48 13.27
N HIS A 180 26.58 14.39 13.75
CA HIS A 180 25.42 14.37 12.90
C HIS A 180 25.17 15.74 12.26
N GLN A 181 25.35 16.83 12.99
CA GLN A 181 25.27 18.19 12.46
C GLN A 181 26.29 18.44 11.34
N ASP A 182 27.54 17.98 11.52
CA ASP A 182 28.61 18.08 10.50
C ASP A 182 28.25 17.24 9.25
N ALA A 183 27.67 16.04 9.43
CA ALA A 183 27.22 15.20 8.31
C ALA A 183 26.10 15.87 7.51
N ILE A 184 25.07 16.38 8.17
CA ILE A 184 23.96 17.10 7.51
C ILE A 184 24.50 18.32 6.74
N LYS A 185 25.37 19.11 7.37
CA LYS A 185 25.98 20.28 6.71
C LYS A 185 26.79 19.94 5.46
N LYS A 186 27.37 18.75 5.38
CA LYS A 186 28.13 18.29 4.21
C LYS A 186 27.25 17.74 3.09
N CYS A 187 26.00 17.38 3.39
CA CYS A 187 25.04 16.86 2.42
C CYS A 187 24.15 17.96 1.79
N LEU A 188 24.10 19.14 2.41
CA LEU A 188 23.40 20.32 1.91
C LEU A 188 24.36 21.21 1.11
#